data_f0a998a53ee6afe68c1be514e3076280
#
_entry.id   f0a998a53ee6afe68c1be514e3076280
#
_cell.length_a   1.000
_cell.length_b   1.000
_cell.length_c   1.000
_cell.angle_alpha   90.00
_cell.angle_beta   90.00
_cell.angle_gamma   90.00
#
_symmetry.space_group_name_H-M   'P 1'
#
loop_
_entity.id
_entity.type
_entity.pdbx_description
1 polymer ?
#
loop_
_entity_poly.entity_id
_entity_poly.type
_entity_poly.pdbx_seq_one_letter_code
_entity_poly.pdbx_strand_id
1 'polypeptide(L)'
;MEKQTEDNSKISFFFSGILMGAADAVPGVSGGTIALILGIYRRLIKAIFTILESTKNRFPSASQAEFRLAFAFLLPLVLGMFLSYYVVTKILVGPEDNPGLLLRNSTAPYVFSFFFGLVLFSIKEPWSFVKNPRITHYLLVLLGFIIVSVFSVLTFDSNGTNSFFLIFGGALALTAMLLPGVSGALVLLTLGQYTLVVT
;
A
#
# COMPACT_ATOMS: atom_id res chain seq x y z
N MET A 1 25.80 8.62 22.74
CA MET A 1 24.44 9.18 22.56
C MET A 1 23.93 9.03 21.13
N GLU A 2 24.74 9.29 20.12
CA GLU A 2 24.38 9.21 18.69
C GLU A 2 23.94 7.80 18.23
N LYS A 3 24.60 6.75 18.71
CA LYS A 3 24.30 5.36 18.38
C LYS A 3 22.95 4.85 18.92
N GLN A 4 22.51 5.37 20.09
CA GLN A 4 21.18 5.03 20.67
C GLN A 4 20.02 5.73 19.95
N THR A 5 20.23 6.96 19.45
CA THR A 5 19.23 7.67 18.67
C THR A 5 19.04 7.07 17.27
N GLU A 6 20.10 6.54 16.69
CA GLU A 6 20.06 5.85 15.39
C GLU A 6 19.36 4.49 15.49
N ASP A 7 19.57 3.76 16.56
CA ASP A 7 18.93 2.45 16.81
C ASP A 7 17.44 2.59 17.12
N ASN A 8 17.07 3.58 17.93
CA ASN A 8 15.65 3.92 18.18
C ASN A 8 14.93 4.35 16.88
N SER A 9 15.62 4.98 15.93
CA SER A 9 15.03 5.35 14.65
C SER A 9 14.76 4.12 13.75
N LYS A 10 15.63 3.13 13.73
CA LYS A 10 15.45 1.90 12.94
C LYS A 10 14.29 1.05 13.46
N ILE A 11 14.16 0.94 14.79
CA ILE A 11 13.03 0.27 15.44
C ILE A 11 11.73 1.00 15.09
N SER A 12 11.70 2.33 15.14
CA SER A 12 10.54 3.13 14.74
C SER A 12 10.15 2.89 13.28
N PHE A 13 11.12 2.81 12.36
CA PHE A 13 10.85 2.54 10.93
C PHE A 13 10.34 1.12 10.71
N PHE A 14 10.83 0.14 11.45
CA PHE A 14 10.33 -1.22 11.42
C PHE A 14 8.86 -1.30 11.86
N PHE A 15 8.48 -0.65 12.96
CA PHE A 15 7.08 -0.58 13.40
C PHE A 15 6.20 0.20 12.43
N SER A 16 6.72 1.27 11.83
CA SER A 16 6.02 1.97 10.75
C SER A 16 5.76 1.03 9.56
N GLY A 17 6.74 0.19 9.22
CA GLY A 17 6.60 -0.85 8.21
C GLY A 17 5.53 -1.87 8.57
N ILE A 18 5.48 -2.33 9.83
CA ILE A 18 4.41 -3.24 10.31
C ILE A 18 3.03 -2.62 10.08
N LEU A 19 2.83 -1.37 10.45
CA LEU A 19 1.54 -0.69 10.26
C LEU A 19 1.18 -0.54 8.78
N MET A 20 2.16 -0.19 7.94
CA MET A 20 1.96 -0.07 6.49
C MET A 20 1.61 -1.41 5.85
N GLY A 21 2.38 -2.47 6.15
CA GLY A 21 2.14 -3.79 5.57
C GLY A 21 0.83 -4.44 6.07
N ALA A 22 0.45 -4.20 7.33
CA ALA A 22 -0.85 -4.62 7.82
C ALA A 22 -2.00 -3.92 7.08
N ALA A 23 -1.85 -2.62 6.78
CA ALA A 23 -2.81 -1.85 5.99
C ALA A 23 -2.90 -2.35 4.54
N ASP A 24 -1.77 -2.65 3.90
CA ASP A 24 -1.75 -3.15 2.52
C ASP A 24 -2.32 -4.57 2.38
N ALA A 25 -2.29 -5.38 3.44
CA ALA A 25 -2.92 -6.70 3.46
C ALA A 25 -4.46 -6.61 3.49
N VAL A 26 -5.02 -5.44 3.81
CA VAL A 26 -6.45 -5.20 3.95
C VAL A 26 -6.99 -4.56 2.67
N PRO A 27 -7.97 -5.18 2.00
CA PRO A 27 -8.57 -4.58 0.82
C PRO A 27 -9.18 -3.19 1.12
N GLY A 28 -8.80 -2.18 0.32
CA GLY A 28 -9.32 -0.82 0.45
C GLY A 28 -8.54 0.09 1.42
N VAL A 29 -7.58 -0.44 2.17
CA VAL A 29 -6.65 0.35 2.98
C VAL A 29 -5.31 0.44 2.26
N SER A 30 -4.60 1.56 2.40
CA SER A 30 -3.32 1.79 1.71
C SER A 30 -2.21 2.07 2.72
N GLY A 31 -1.10 1.33 2.62
CA GLY A 31 0.11 1.59 3.40
C GLY A 31 0.70 2.97 3.12
N GLY A 32 0.52 3.50 1.89
CA GLY A 32 0.88 4.89 1.57
C GLY A 32 0.11 5.92 2.41
N THR A 33 -1.17 5.66 2.70
CA THR A 33 -1.96 6.49 3.63
C THR A 33 -1.41 6.42 5.06
N ILE A 34 -1.03 5.23 5.51
CA ILE A 34 -0.38 5.07 6.83
C ILE A 34 0.94 5.83 6.87
N ALA A 35 1.76 5.75 5.81
CA ALA A 35 3.00 6.53 5.73
C ALA A 35 2.76 8.04 5.81
N LEU A 36 1.65 8.53 5.23
CA LEU A 36 1.24 9.94 5.30
C LEU A 36 0.86 10.32 6.74
N ILE A 37 0.03 9.53 7.41
CA ILE A 37 -0.39 9.74 8.81
C ILE A 37 0.81 9.73 9.76
N LEU A 38 1.76 8.81 9.55
CA LEU A 38 2.99 8.72 10.32
C LEU A 38 4.00 9.83 9.99
N GLY A 39 3.73 10.68 9.01
CA GLY A 39 4.61 11.77 8.60
C GLY A 39 5.88 11.32 7.86
N ILE A 40 6.01 10.05 7.50
CA ILE A 40 7.20 9.49 6.84
C ILE A 40 7.08 9.43 5.30
N TYR A 41 5.93 9.77 4.73
CA TYR A 41 5.65 9.64 3.31
C TYR A 41 6.66 10.37 2.41
N ARG A 42 6.98 11.64 2.72
CA ARG A 42 7.98 12.40 1.94
C ARG A 42 9.36 11.73 1.98
N ARG A 43 9.75 11.20 3.14
CA ARG A 43 11.01 10.48 3.31
C ARG A 43 11.00 9.16 2.53
N LEU A 44 9.88 8.45 2.52
CA LEU A 44 9.67 7.22 1.75
C LEU A 44 9.89 7.47 0.25
N ILE A 45 9.19 8.45 -0.30
CA ILE A 45 9.31 8.79 -1.72
C ILE A 45 10.75 9.23 -2.06
N LYS A 46 11.36 10.10 -1.26
CA LYS A 46 12.75 10.53 -1.47
C LYS A 46 13.71 9.33 -1.45
N ALA A 47 13.57 8.43 -0.48
CA ALA A 47 14.45 7.28 -0.35
C ALA A 47 14.32 6.30 -1.54
N ILE A 48 13.10 6.06 -2.03
CA ILE A 48 12.86 5.25 -3.24
C ILE A 48 13.56 5.88 -4.45
N PHE A 49 13.35 7.19 -4.68
CA PHE A 49 14.01 7.89 -5.79
C PHE A 49 15.53 7.85 -5.68
N THR A 50 16.10 8.06 -4.48
CA THR A 50 17.56 7.99 -4.27
C THR A 50 18.11 6.62 -4.65
N ILE A 51 17.42 5.52 -4.32
CA ILE A 51 17.87 4.18 -4.72
C ILE A 51 17.75 3.99 -6.23
N LEU A 52 16.65 4.42 -6.86
CA LEU A 52 16.44 4.29 -8.30
C LEU A 52 17.48 5.09 -9.11
N GLU A 53 17.79 6.31 -8.69
CA GLU A 53 18.83 7.14 -9.33
C GLU A 53 20.23 6.55 -9.16
N SER A 54 20.53 6.01 -7.98
CA SER A 54 21.82 5.38 -7.70
C SER A 54 22.07 4.13 -8.57
N THR A 55 21.01 3.45 -8.98
CA THR A 55 21.09 2.28 -9.88
C THR A 55 21.32 2.70 -11.34
N LYS A 56 20.84 3.88 -11.73
CA LYS A 56 20.85 4.37 -13.11
C LYS A 56 22.16 5.12 -13.46
N ASN A 57 22.74 5.82 -12.50
CA ASN A 57 23.98 6.59 -12.66
C ASN A 57 25.09 5.96 -11.82
N ARG A 58 26.19 5.51 -12.46
CA ARG A 58 27.40 5.07 -11.76
C ARG A 58 27.94 6.22 -10.88
N PHE A 59 27.58 6.18 -9.64
CA PHE A 59 27.92 7.00 -8.46
C PHE A 59 28.88 8.19 -8.62
N PRO A 60 28.43 9.44 -8.42
CA PRO A 60 29.23 10.49 -7.83
C PRO A 60 29.35 10.26 -6.29
N SER A 61 30.52 10.53 -5.72
CA SER A 61 30.85 10.25 -4.31
C SER A 61 29.93 10.89 -3.25
N ALA A 62 29.22 11.95 -3.57
CA ALA A 62 28.19 12.58 -2.71
C ALA A 62 26.92 11.73 -2.54
N SER A 63 26.66 10.81 -3.46
CA SER A 63 25.44 9.97 -3.44
C SER A 63 25.56 8.73 -2.54
N GLN A 64 26.78 8.31 -2.14
CA GLN A 64 26.95 7.14 -1.27
C GLN A 64 26.39 7.36 0.14
N ALA A 65 26.53 8.55 0.71
CA ALA A 65 25.97 8.87 2.01
C ALA A 65 24.43 8.90 1.95
N GLU A 66 23.87 9.53 0.91
CA GLU A 66 22.42 9.56 0.71
C GLU A 66 21.85 8.16 0.44
N PHE A 67 22.52 7.34 -0.35
CA PHE A 67 22.15 5.94 -0.56
C PHE A 67 22.14 5.14 0.74
N ARG A 68 23.20 5.26 1.57
CA ARG A 68 23.24 4.59 2.87
C ARG A 68 22.11 5.01 3.79
N LEU A 69 21.78 6.31 3.83
CA LEU A 69 20.67 6.83 4.63
C LEU A 69 19.31 6.35 4.11
N ALA A 70 19.10 6.33 2.79
CA ALA A 70 17.90 5.80 2.17
C ALA A 70 17.76 4.31 2.45
N PHE A 71 18.82 3.52 2.32
CA PHE A 71 18.83 2.10 2.60
C PHE A 71 18.61 1.79 4.09
N ALA A 72 19.24 2.54 5.00
CA ALA A 72 19.07 2.39 6.44
C ALA A 72 17.62 2.71 6.91
N PHE A 73 16.91 3.54 6.16
CA PHE A 73 15.49 3.83 6.38
C PHE A 73 14.59 2.75 5.75
N LEU A 74 14.82 2.42 4.48
CA LEU A 74 13.94 1.51 3.74
C LEU A 74 14.06 0.06 4.20
N LEU A 75 15.25 -0.41 4.55
CA LEU A 75 15.45 -1.81 4.92
C LEU A 75 14.57 -2.25 6.12
N PRO A 76 14.63 -1.59 7.29
CA PRO A 76 13.77 -1.97 8.42
C PRO A 76 12.28 -1.77 8.11
N LEU A 77 11.92 -0.73 7.37
CA LEU A 77 10.54 -0.45 6.96
C LEU A 77 9.99 -1.58 6.08
N VAL A 78 10.71 -1.98 5.05
CA VAL A 78 10.33 -3.07 4.13
C VAL A 78 10.27 -4.41 4.86
N LEU A 79 11.22 -4.72 5.75
CA LEU A 79 11.17 -5.93 6.57
C LEU A 79 9.91 -5.96 7.45
N GLY A 80 9.55 -4.84 8.08
CA GLY A 80 8.32 -4.71 8.84
C GLY A 80 7.07 -4.91 7.98
N MET A 81 7.06 -4.32 6.79
CA MET A 81 5.94 -4.48 5.82
C MET A 81 5.75 -5.95 5.42
N PHE A 82 6.81 -6.63 5.00
CA PHE A 82 6.72 -8.04 4.60
C PHE A 82 6.26 -8.94 5.75
N LEU A 83 6.84 -8.74 6.94
CA LEU A 83 6.47 -9.51 8.12
C LEU A 83 4.99 -9.38 8.44
N SER A 84 4.50 -8.14 8.53
CA SER A 84 3.09 -7.90 8.90
C SER A 84 2.14 -8.30 7.78
N TYR A 85 2.47 -8.04 6.52
CA TYR A 85 1.70 -8.49 5.38
C TYR A 85 1.51 -10.01 5.41
N TYR A 86 2.59 -10.76 5.60
CA TYR A 86 2.53 -12.22 5.71
C TYR A 86 1.66 -12.69 6.88
N VAL A 87 1.86 -12.13 8.08
CA VAL A 87 1.08 -12.49 9.28
C VAL A 87 -0.39 -12.16 9.11
N VAL A 88 -0.71 -10.94 8.66
CA VAL A 88 -2.10 -10.49 8.48
C VAL A 88 -2.80 -11.29 7.38
N THR A 89 -2.12 -11.55 6.26
CA THR A 89 -2.68 -12.40 5.20
C THR A 89 -2.98 -13.81 5.70
N LYS A 90 -2.08 -14.41 6.49
CA LYS A 90 -2.32 -15.73 7.12
C LYS A 90 -3.54 -15.73 8.04
N ILE A 91 -3.78 -14.65 8.79
CA ILE A 91 -4.95 -14.52 9.67
C ILE A 91 -6.24 -14.30 8.85
N LEU A 92 -6.17 -13.45 7.83
CA LEU A 92 -7.35 -13.05 7.06
C LEU A 92 -7.77 -14.10 6.03
N VAL A 93 -6.83 -14.66 5.30
CA VAL A 93 -7.09 -15.62 4.21
C VAL A 93 -6.98 -17.06 4.73
N GLY A 94 -5.91 -17.37 5.46
CA GLY A 94 -5.62 -18.73 5.96
C GLY A 94 -5.24 -19.70 4.84
N PRO A 95 -4.92 -20.96 5.18
CA PRO A 95 -4.73 -22.02 4.21
C PRO A 95 -6.08 -22.59 3.74
N GLU A 96 -6.08 -23.34 2.62
CA GLU A 96 -7.31 -23.90 1.99
C GLU A 96 -8.11 -24.81 2.94
N ASP A 97 -7.44 -25.61 3.74
CA ASP A 97 -8.01 -26.55 4.71
C ASP A 97 -8.52 -25.88 6.00
N ASN A 98 -8.08 -24.63 6.29
CA ASN A 98 -8.55 -23.86 7.42
C ASN A 98 -8.68 -22.37 7.03
N PRO A 99 -9.80 -21.98 6.39
CA PRO A 99 -10.01 -20.63 5.88
C PRO A 99 -9.96 -19.59 7.00
N GLY A 100 -9.26 -18.49 6.72
CA GLY A 100 -9.09 -17.37 7.63
C GLY A 100 -10.38 -16.55 7.81
N LEU A 101 -10.26 -15.45 8.54
CA LEU A 101 -11.41 -14.65 8.98
C LEU A 101 -12.24 -14.07 7.83
N LEU A 102 -11.61 -13.73 6.67
CA LEU A 102 -12.29 -13.19 5.48
C LEU A 102 -13.04 -14.25 4.67
N LEU A 103 -12.56 -15.49 4.69
CA LEU A 103 -13.12 -16.57 3.87
C LEU A 103 -14.11 -17.45 4.65
N ARG A 104 -14.15 -17.31 5.97
CA ARG A 104 -15.08 -18.05 6.83
C ARG A 104 -16.44 -17.34 6.88
N ASN A 105 -17.51 -18.01 6.44
CA ASN A 105 -18.88 -17.46 6.37
C ASN A 105 -19.37 -16.83 7.69
N SER A 106 -18.95 -17.38 8.84
CA SER A 106 -19.33 -16.88 10.16
C SER A 106 -18.67 -15.57 10.56
N THR A 107 -17.45 -15.28 10.07
CA THR A 107 -16.67 -14.11 10.47
C THR A 107 -16.55 -13.06 9.38
N ALA A 108 -16.63 -13.45 8.11
CA ALA A 108 -16.49 -12.56 6.96
C ALA A 108 -17.35 -11.28 7.04
N PRO A 109 -18.66 -11.32 7.39
CA PRO A 109 -19.48 -10.12 7.45
C PRO A 109 -18.96 -9.10 8.48
N TYR A 110 -18.48 -9.57 9.62
CA TYR A 110 -17.94 -8.69 10.68
C TYR A 110 -16.62 -8.04 10.25
N VAL A 111 -15.75 -8.83 9.60
CA VAL A 111 -14.46 -8.35 9.10
C VAL A 111 -14.66 -7.32 7.99
N PHE A 112 -15.54 -7.59 7.03
CA PHE A 112 -15.88 -6.62 5.98
C PHE A 112 -16.53 -5.35 6.55
N SER A 113 -17.42 -5.46 7.54
CA SER A 113 -18.03 -4.31 8.19
C SER A 113 -17.00 -3.46 8.93
N PHE A 114 -16.04 -4.10 9.60
CA PHE A 114 -14.94 -3.42 10.28
C PHE A 114 -14.07 -2.64 9.28
N PHE A 115 -13.64 -3.27 8.18
CA PHE A 115 -12.83 -2.61 7.16
C PHE A 115 -13.60 -1.52 6.42
N PHE A 116 -14.89 -1.72 6.15
CA PHE A 116 -15.74 -0.69 5.60
C PHE A 116 -15.79 0.55 6.51
N GLY A 117 -15.93 0.34 7.82
CA GLY A 117 -15.85 1.41 8.80
C GLY A 117 -14.52 2.15 8.77
N LEU A 118 -13.38 1.43 8.73
CA LEU A 118 -12.06 2.04 8.62
C LEU A 118 -11.91 2.89 7.36
N VAL A 119 -12.38 2.40 6.21
CA VAL A 119 -12.34 3.14 4.94
C VAL A 119 -13.19 4.41 5.02
N LEU A 120 -14.40 4.32 5.59
CA LEU A 120 -15.26 5.51 5.79
C LEU A 120 -14.57 6.56 6.68
N PHE A 121 -13.96 6.15 7.79
CA PHE A 121 -13.24 7.06 8.66
C PHE A 121 -12.00 7.67 7.99
N SER A 122 -11.33 6.93 7.11
CA SER A 122 -10.14 7.42 6.41
C SER A 122 -10.42 8.54 5.42
N ILE A 123 -11.67 8.70 4.95
CA ILE A 123 -12.08 9.79 4.05
C ILE A 123 -11.82 11.17 4.67
N LYS A 124 -11.89 11.27 5.99
CA LYS A 124 -11.65 12.52 6.72
C LYS A 124 -10.24 13.05 6.49
N GLU A 125 -9.24 12.18 6.37
CA GLU A 125 -7.84 12.58 6.26
C GLU A 125 -7.54 13.33 4.96
N PRO A 126 -7.78 12.77 3.75
CA PRO A 126 -7.57 13.53 2.52
C PRO A 126 -8.49 14.76 2.43
N TRP A 127 -9.71 14.70 2.99
CA TRP A 127 -10.61 15.85 3.00
C TRP A 127 -10.08 17.01 3.84
N SER A 128 -9.32 16.75 4.90
CA SER A 128 -8.70 17.75 5.76
C SER A 128 -7.69 18.65 5.02
N PHE A 129 -7.12 18.18 3.91
CA PHE A 129 -6.20 18.96 3.07
C PHE A 129 -6.92 19.97 2.17
N VAL A 130 -8.24 19.84 1.99
CA VAL A 130 -9.06 20.75 1.16
C VAL A 130 -9.48 21.95 2.02
N LYS A 131 -8.68 23.01 2.01
CA LYS A 131 -8.92 24.20 2.86
C LYS A 131 -10.21 24.94 2.51
N ASN A 132 -10.61 24.99 1.23
CA ASN A 132 -11.82 25.69 0.73
C ASN A 132 -12.54 24.77 -0.27
N PRO A 133 -13.46 23.90 0.17
CA PRO A 133 -14.16 22.99 -0.71
C PRO A 133 -15.06 23.79 -1.70
N ARG A 134 -14.84 23.60 -2.99
CA ARG A 134 -15.64 24.11 -4.08
C ARG A 134 -16.47 22.98 -4.69
N ILE A 135 -17.50 23.30 -5.44
CA ILE A 135 -18.33 22.31 -6.14
C ILE A 135 -17.49 21.36 -7.02
N THR A 136 -16.40 21.87 -7.58
CA THR A 136 -15.45 21.06 -8.37
C THR A 136 -14.85 19.89 -7.57
N HIS A 137 -14.58 20.06 -6.27
CA HIS A 137 -14.04 18.97 -5.42
C HIS A 137 -15.08 17.87 -5.23
N TYR A 138 -16.34 18.22 -5.02
CA TYR A 138 -17.44 17.25 -4.90
C TYR A 138 -17.68 16.51 -6.22
N LEU A 139 -17.61 17.22 -7.35
CA LEU A 139 -17.71 16.61 -8.68
C LEU A 139 -16.56 15.63 -8.96
N LEU A 140 -15.32 15.98 -8.56
CA LEU A 140 -14.17 15.08 -8.68
C LEU A 140 -14.32 13.83 -7.80
N VAL A 141 -14.82 13.98 -6.58
CA VAL A 141 -15.11 12.83 -5.69
C VAL A 141 -16.18 11.93 -6.32
N LEU A 142 -17.27 12.54 -6.83
CA LEU A 142 -18.32 11.78 -7.50
C LEU A 142 -17.81 11.07 -8.76
N LEU A 143 -16.99 11.74 -9.56
CA LEU A 143 -16.38 11.16 -10.75
C LEU A 143 -15.47 9.98 -10.37
N GLY A 144 -14.61 10.13 -9.35
CA GLY A 144 -13.77 9.06 -8.83
C GLY A 144 -14.58 7.86 -8.33
N PHE A 145 -15.67 8.13 -7.61
CA PHE A 145 -16.60 7.10 -7.15
C PHE A 145 -17.23 6.33 -8.33
N ILE A 146 -17.70 7.04 -9.35
CA ILE A 146 -18.30 6.43 -10.55
C ILE A 146 -17.25 5.57 -11.27
N ILE A 147 -16.02 6.09 -11.48
CA ILE A 147 -14.95 5.36 -12.14
C ILE A 147 -14.66 4.05 -11.40
N VAL A 148 -14.42 4.11 -10.09
CA VAL A 148 -14.11 2.91 -9.29
C VAL A 148 -15.28 1.94 -9.29
N SER A 149 -16.53 2.41 -9.20
CA SER A 149 -17.73 1.57 -9.23
C SER A 149 -17.87 0.86 -10.58
N VAL A 150 -17.66 1.55 -11.69
CA VAL A 150 -17.69 0.96 -13.03
C VAL A 150 -16.60 -0.10 -13.16
N PHE A 151 -15.36 0.21 -12.76
CA PHE A 151 -14.28 -0.77 -12.79
C PHE A 151 -14.53 -1.97 -11.88
N SER A 152 -15.19 -1.80 -10.74
CA SER A 152 -15.54 -2.89 -9.81
C SER A 152 -16.55 -3.87 -10.39
N VAL A 153 -17.42 -3.42 -11.30
CA VAL A 153 -18.41 -4.27 -12.00
C VAL A 153 -17.83 -4.93 -13.25
N LEU A 154 -16.87 -4.26 -13.89
CA LEU A 154 -16.14 -4.82 -15.03
C LEU A 154 -15.09 -5.82 -14.52
N THR A 155 -15.53 -7.04 -14.21
CA THR A 155 -14.60 -8.15 -13.99
C THR A 155 -13.96 -8.54 -15.30
N PHE A 156 -12.68 -8.26 -15.46
CA PHE A 156 -11.89 -8.79 -16.55
C PHE A 156 -11.62 -10.27 -16.26
N ASP A 157 -12.27 -11.15 -17.01
CA ASP A 157 -12.07 -12.59 -16.92
C ASP A 157 -10.68 -12.90 -17.50
N SER A 158 -9.71 -13.15 -16.64
CA SER A 158 -8.31 -13.37 -17.03
C SER A 158 -8.06 -14.83 -17.48
N ASN A 159 -8.92 -15.38 -18.34
CA ASN A 159 -8.75 -16.71 -18.91
C ASN A 159 -7.56 -16.85 -19.89
N GLY A 160 -6.72 -15.85 -20.01
CA GLY A 160 -5.50 -15.87 -20.81
C GLY A 160 -4.41 -15.01 -20.17
N THR A 161 -3.62 -15.59 -19.27
CA THR A 161 -2.51 -14.90 -18.64
C THR A 161 -1.36 -14.67 -19.61
N ASN A 162 -1.43 -13.60 -20.37
CA ASN A 162 -0.27 -13.10 -21.07
C ASN A 162 0.68 -12.49 -20.04
N SER A 163 1.92 -13.01 -19.96
CA SER A 163 2.96 -12.52 -19.03
C SER A 163 3.15 -11.01 -19.11
N PHE A 164 2.97 -10.41 -20.28
CA PHE A 164 3.01 -8.97 -20.46
C PHE A 164 1.90 -8.25 -19.68
N PHE A 165 0.69 -8.79 -19.68
CA PHE A 165 -0.44 -8.21 -18.94
C PHE A 165 -0.25 -8.29 -17.43
N LEU A 166 0.36 -9.39 -16.91
CA LEU A 166 0.74 -9.52 -15.50
C LEU A 166 1.79 -8.49 -15.09
N ILE A 167 2.84 -8.32 -15.88
CA ILE A 167 3.89 -7.34 -15.61
C ILE A 167 3.31 -5.92 -15.63
N PHE A 168 2.47 -5.62 -16.61
CA PHE A 168 1.81 -4.31 -16.72
C PHE A 168 0.90 -4.02 -15.52
N GLY A 169 0.06 -4.98 -15.14
CA GLY A 169 -0.84 -4.84 -14.00
C GLY A 169 -0.09 -4.73 -12.67
N GLY A 170 0.98 -5.51 -12.49
CA GLY A 170 1.87 -5.41 -11.33
C GLY A 170 2.56 -4.03 -11.26
N ALA A 171 3.09 -3.53 -12.37
CA ALA A 171 3.70 -2.20 -12.44
C ALA A 171 2.68 -1.08 -12.13
N LEU A 172 1.46 -1.21 -12.64
CA LEU A 172 0.37 -0.26 -12.37
C LEU A 172 -0.02 -0.29 -10.90
N ALA A 173 -0.15 -1.47 -10.30
CA ALA A 173 -0.45 -1.65 -8.88
C ALA A 173 0.65 -1.05 -7.99
N LEU A 174 1.92 -1.32 -8.29
CA LEU A 174 3.06 -0.73 -7.58
C LEU A 174 3.06 0.80 -7.68
N THR A 175 2.77 1.35 -8.87
CA THR A 175 2.68 2.80 -9.06
C THR A 175 1.50 3.38 -8.26
N ALA A 176 0.37 2.70 -8.24
CA ALA A 176 -0.80 3.10 -7.47
C ALA A 176 -0.53 3.09 -5.96
N MET A 177 0.22 2.11 -5.44
CA MET A 177 0.62 2.04 -4.02
C MET A 177 1.47 3.22 -3.57
N LEU A 178 2.18 3.90 -4.48
CA LEU A 178 2.92 5.11 -4.16
C LEU A 178 2.00 6.32 -3.95
N LEU A 179 0.76 6.27 -4.40
CA LEU A 179 -0.22 7.35 -4.21
C LEU A 179 -0.99 7.11 -2.90
N PRO A 180 -0.99 8.10 -1.96
CA PRO A 180 -1.80 7.98 -0.75
C PRO A 180 -3.28 7.83 -1.09
N GLY A 181 -3.95 6.88 -0.46
CA GLY A 181 -5.38 6.64 -0.67
C GLY A 181 -5.71 5.68 -1.82
N VAL A 182 -4.73 5.25 -2.62
CA VAL A 182 -4.94 4.24 -3.66
C VAL A 182 -4.38 2.90 -3.19
N SER A 183 -5.20 1.86 -3.25
CA SER A 183 -4.81 0.49 -2.91
C SER A 183 -4.34 -0.27 -4.15
N GLY A 184 -3.07 -0.72 -4.15
CA GLY A 184 -2.55 -1.57 -5.23
C GLY A 184 -3.28 -2.91 -5.32
N ALA A 185 -3.72 -3.45 -4.18
CA ALA A 185 -4.54 -4.67 -4.15
C ALA A 185 -5.88 -4.46 -4.88
N LEU A 186 -6.50 -3.27 -4.75
CA LEU A 186 -7.70 -2.91 -5.50
C LEU A 186 -7.43 -2.85 -7.00
N VAL A 187 -6.28 -2.29 -7.41
CA VAL A 187 -5.87 -2.25 -8.84
C VAL A 187 -5.72 -3.67 -9.39
N LEU A 188 -5.04 -4.57 -8.68
CA LEU A 188 -4.90 -5.96 -9.11
C LEU A 188 -6.24 -6.69 -9.17
N LEU A 189 -7.12 -6.41 -8.21
CA LEU A 189 -8.46 -7.00 -8.15
C LEU A 189 -9.30 -6.55 -9.36
N THR A 190 -9.29 -5.27 -9.70
CA THR A 190 -10.01 -4.73 -10.86
C THR A 190 -9.46 -5.25 -12.20
N LEU A 191 -8.17 -5.57 -12.26
CA LEU A 191 -7.54 -6.18 -13.43
C LEU A 191 -7.72 -7.72 -13.47
N GLY A 192 -8.41 -8.33 -12.50
CA GLY A 192 -8.57 -9.77 -12.40
C GLY A 192 -7.27 -10.54 -12.10
N GLN A 193 -6.22 -9.84 -11.65
CA GLN A 193 -4.88 -10.41 -11.44
C GLN A 193 -4.56 -10.69 -9.97
N TYR A 194 -5.45 -10.32 -9.05
CA TYR A 194 -5.18 -10.41 -7.61
C TYR A 194 -4.83 -11.83 -7.17
N THR A 195 -5.61 -12.81 -7.56
CA THR A 195 -5.38 -14.22 -7.22
C THR A 195 -4.07 -14.77 -7.79
N LEU A 196 -3.68 -14.33 -9.00
CA LEU A 196 -2.45 -14.77 -9.67
C LEU A 196 -1.17 -14.20 -9.05
N VAL A 197 -1.27 -13.06 -8.38
CA VAL A 197 -0.11 -12.38 -7.77
C VAL A 197 0.01 -12.71 -6.28
N VAL A 198 -1.10 -13.03 -5.58
CA VAL A 198 -1.14 -13.20 -4.13
C VAL A 198 -1.16 -14.67 -3.70
N THR A 199 -1.55 -15.60 -4.58
CA THR A 199 -1.49 -17.05 -4.35
C THR A 199 -0.22 -17.64 -4.90
#